data_b8a067a9770148f56241abb1ebb3dddf
#
_entry.id   b8a067a9770148f56241abb1ebb3dddf
#
_cell.length_a   1.000
_cell.length_b   1.000
_cell.length_c   1.000
_cell.angle_alpha   90.00
_cell.angle_beta   90.00
_cell.angle_gamma   90.00
#
_symmetry.space_group_name_H-M   'P 1'
#
loop_
_entity.id
_entity.type
_entity.pdbx_description
1 polymer ?
#
loop_
_entity_poly.entity_id
_entity_poly.type
_entity_poly.pdbx_seq_one_letter_code
_entity_poly.pdbx_strand_id
1 'polypeptide(L)'
;MTTVIGNACAKSGKKVVTGEMYGLSQRSGAVSVHLRIGEDAFSPLIGYGDADILVALEAIEALRYVEYLKKDGAVLMNKRIMHPPIETSKIIAAKGARYITVENIVSKLRNWTPNIAVIDALKLARESGNVYTENTVFLGCLSALEVFPVEENYIRESISEAVPKKTIEQNLKAFGLGKENAYNSLCTLVPCKRGN
;
A
#
# COMPACT_ATOMS: atom_id res chain seq x y z
N MET A 1 6.21 -1.65 -7.27
CA MET A 1 5.89 -2.45 -6.06
C MET A 1 5.60 -3.90 -6.42
N THR A 2 4.66 -4.19 -7.30
CA THR A 2 4.25 -5.55 -7.72
C THR A 2 5.42 -6.42 -8.20
N THR A 3 6.28 -5.89 -9.07
CA THR A 3 7.48 -6.57 -9.56
C THR A 3 8.43 -7.01 -8.44
N VAL A 4 8.64 -6.14 -7.43
CA VAL A 4 9.51 -6.48 -6.28
C VAL A 4 8.90 -7.61 -5.46
N ILE A 5 7.59 -7.55 -5.19
CA ILE A 5 6.89 -8.62 -4.47
C ILE A 5 6.96 -9.94 -5.26
N GLY A 6 6.71 -9.88 -6.57
CA GLY A 6 6.78 -11.06 -7.44
C GLY A 6 8.16 -11.73 -7.41
N ASN A 7 9.22 -10.94 -7.55
CA ASN A 7 10.60 -11.43 -7.48
C ASN A 7 10.92 -12.02 -6.10
N ALA A 8 10.50 -11.34 -5.02
CA ALA A 8 10.72 -11.82 -3.66
C ALA A 8 9.97 -13.14 -3.38
N CYS A 9 8.74 -13.29 -3.89
CA CYS A 9 8.00 -14.56 -3.84
C CYS A 9 8.74 -15.66 -4.59
N ALA A 10 9.18 -15.40 -5.82
CA ALA A 10 9.93 -16.38 -6.62
C ALA A 10 11.20 -16.85 -5.91
N LYS A 11 11.98 -15.92 -5.33
CA LYS A 11 13.19 -16.22 -4.55
C LYS A 11 12.91 -17.04 -3.30
N SER A 12 11.76 -16.83 -2.65
CA SER A 12 11.35 -17.57 -1.45
C SER A 12 10.59 -18.86 -1.78
N GLY A 13 10.51 -19.26 -3.06
CA GLY A 13 9.80 -20.46 -3.49
C GLY A 13 8.27 -20.37 -3.33
N LYS A 14 7.72 -19.16 -3.21
CA LYS A 14 6.28 -18.94 -3.03
C LYS A 14 5.60 -18.65 -4.37
N LYS A 15 4.47 -19.29 -4.61
CA LYS A 15 3.61 -19.01 -5.76
C LYS A 15 2.95 -17.64 -5.57
N VAL A 16 2.97 -16.82 -6.62
CA VAL A 16 2.30 -15.52 -6.67
C VAL A 16 1.59 -15.35 -7.99
N VAL A 17 0.37 -14.82 -7.95
CA VAL A 17 -0.40 -14.47 -9.14
C VAL A 17 -0.84 -13.02 -9.01
N THR A 18 -0.61 -12.24 -10.07
CA THR A 18 -0.92 -10.81 -10.11
C THR A 18 -1.81 -10.48 -11.31
N GLY A 19 -2.76 -9.58 -11.09
CA GLY A 19 -3.57 -8.99 -12.15
C GLY A 19 -3.64 -7.49 -11.98
N GLU A 20 -3.32 -6.75 -13.03
CA GLU A 20 -3.37 -5.29 -13.05
C GLU A 20 -4.57 -4.84 -13.87
N MET A 21 -5.37 -3.94 -13.32
CA MET A 21 -6.52 -3.35 -13.98
C MET A 21 -6.26 -1.85 -14.17
N TYR A 22 -6.24 -1.44 -15.42
CA TYR A 22 -6.06 -0.04 -15.81
C TYR A 22 -7.40 0.57 -16.18
N GLY A 23 -7.69 1.76 -15.64
CA GLY A 23 -8.83 2.54 -16.09
C GLY A 23 -8.70 3.01 -17.54
N LEU A 24 -9.80 3.38 -18.17
CA LEU A 24 -9.84 3.90 -19.56
C LEU A 24 -9.06 5.21 -19.75
N SER A 25 -8.70 5.89 -18.68
CA SER A 25 -7.93 7.13 -18.73
C SER A 25 -6.44 6.83 -18.96
N GLN A 26 -5.95 7.13 -20.16
CA GLN A 26 -4.53 6.92 -20.53
C GLN A 26 -3.54 7.78 -19.74
N ARG A 27 -4.03 8.78 -19.00
CA ARG A 27 -3.21 9.70 -18.20
C ARG A 27 -3.88 9.94 -16.85
N SER A 28 -3.35 9.39 -15.78
CA SER A 28 -3.83 9.57 -14.39
C SER A 28 -5.15 8.87 -14.01
N GLY A 29 -5.52 7.74 -14.64
CA GLY A 29 -6.60 6.89 -14.16
C GLY A 29 -6.20 6.07 -12.94
N ALA A 30 -7.20 5.63 -12.16
CA ALA A 30 -6.98 4.67 -11.08
C ALA A 30 -6.40 3.37 -11.65
N VAL A 31 -5.37 2.84 -10.99
CA VAL A 31 -4.80 1.51 -11.28
C VAL A 31 -5.02 0.66 -10.05
N SER A 32 -5.69 -0.47 -10.21
CA SER A 32 -5.80 -1.46 -9.15
C SER A 32 -5.01 -2.71 -9.49
N VAL A 33 -4.40 -3.29 -8.48
CA VAL A 33 -3.62 -4.52 -8.60
C VAL A 33 -4.16 -5.52 -7.60
N HIS A 34 -4.56 -6.69 -8.10
CA HIS A 34 -4.85 -7.84 -7.27
C HIS A 34 -3.60 -8.71 -7.23
N LEU A 35 -3.20 -9.10 -6.02
CA LEU A 35 -2.03 -9.93 -5.79
C LEU A 35 -2.38 -11.02 -4.79
N ARG A 36 -2.19 -12.27 -5.17
CA ARG A 36 -2.41 -13.44 -4.31
C ARG A 36 -1.13 -14.24 -4.17
N ILE A 37 -0.79 -14.59 -2.93
CA ILE A 37 0.39 -15.39 -2.59
C ILE A 37 -0.08 -16.64 -1.86
N GLY A 38 0.30 -17.81 -2.36
CA GLY A 38 -0.03 -19.11 -1.77
C GLY A 38 -0.27 -20.18 -2.83
N GLU A 39 -0.23 -21.43 -2.43
CA GLU A 39 -0.38 -22.58 -3.34
C GLU A 39 -1.74 -22.60 -4.04
N ASP A 40 -2.79 -22.13 -3.35
CA ASP A 40 -4.17 -22.06 -3.85
C ASP A 40 -4.45 -20.85 -4.74
N ALA A 41 -3.43 -20.06 -5.06
CA ALA A 41 -3.57 -18.91 -5.95
C ALA A 41 -3.59 -19.34 -7.42
N PHE A 42 -4.77 -19.61 -7.98
CA PHE A 42 -4.97 -19.99 -9.39
C PHE A 42 -5.45 -18.83 -10.26
N SER A 43 -6.08 -17.81 -9.66
CA SER A 43 -6.54 -16.60 -10.33
C SER A 43 -6.04 -15.37 -9.57
N PRO A 44 -5.65 -14.29 -10.27
CA PRO A 44 -5.26 -13.05 -9.59
C PRO A 44 -6.44 -12.35 -8.91
N LEU A 45 -7.66 -12.51 -9.42
CA LEU A 45 -8.82 -11.77 -8.94
C LEU A 45 -9.17 -12.15 -7.49
N ILE A 46 -9.27 -11.12 -6.66
CA ILE A 46 -9.72 -11.22 -5.27
C ILE A 46 -11.20 -10.86 -5.26
N GLY A 47 -12.01 -11.69 -4.60
CA GLY A 47 -13.43 -11.41 -4.40
C GLY A 47 -13.68 -10.31 -3.37
N TYR A 48 -14.92 -9.81 -3.31
CA TYR A 48 -15.33 -8.90 -2.26
C TYR A 48 -15.25 -9.59 -0.89
N GLY A 49 -14.63 -8.92 0.08
CA GLY A 49 -14.47 -9.47 1.43
C GLY A 49 -13.34 -10.50 1.58
N ASP A 50 -12.45 -10.69 0.57
CA ASP A 50 -11.42 -11.74 0.57
C ASP A 50 -9.99 -11.21 0.78
N ALA A 51 -9.75 -9.90 0.60
CA ALA A 51 -8.41 -9.36 0.75
C ALA A 51 -7.97 -9.28 2.21
N ASP A 52 -6.79 -9.80 2.51
CA ASP A 52 -6.17 -9.66 3.84
C ASP A 52 -5.66 -8.25 4.10
N ILE A 53 -5.16 -7.60 3.07
CA ILE A 53 -4.53 -6.28 3.15
C ILE A 53 -4.99 -5.43 1.96
N LEU A 54 -5.42 -4.21 2.25
CA LEU A 54 -5.64 -3.16 1.27
C LEU A 54 -4.49 -2.14 1.35
N VAL A 55 -3.74 -1.99 0.26
CA VAL A 55 -2.70 -0.96 0.14
C VAL A 55 -3.20 0.14 -0.79
N ALA A 56 -3.41 1.33 -0.24
CA ALA A 56 -3.88 2.49 -0.98
C ALA A 56 -2.80 3.57 -1.04
N LEU A 57 -2.22 3.77 -2.23
CA LEU A 57 -1.19 4.80 -2.46
C LEU A 57 -1.77 6.22 -2.53
N GLU A 58 -3.10 6.33 -2.50
CA GLU A 58 -3.88 7.56 -2.44
C GLU A 58 -5.10 7.32 -1.53
N ALA A 59 -5.41 8.28 -0.67
CA ALA A 59 -6.36 8.06 0.43
C ALA A 59 -7.81 7.81 -0.03
N ILE A 60 -8.29 8.48 -1.10
CA ILE A 60 -9.66 8.30 -1.60
C ILE A 60 -9.83 6.90 -2.20
N GLU A 61 -8.77 6.35 -2.81
CA GLU A 61 -8.79 5.01 -3.38
C GLU A 61 -9.00 3.94 -2.30
N ALA A 62 -8.58 4.18 -1.05
CA ALA A 62 -8.89 3.27 0.06
C ALA A 62 -10.40 3.08 0.25
N LEU A 63 -11.20 4.16 0.13
CA LEU A 63 -12.67 4.06 0.22
C LEU A 63 -13.27 3.37 -1.00
N ARG A 64 -12.68 3.53 -2.17
CA ARG A 64 -13.16 2.93 -3.42
C ARG A 64 -13.04 1.42 -3.44
N TYR A 65 -11.99 0.88 -2.80
CA TYR A 65 -11.64 -0.54 -2.84
C TYR A 65 -11.79 -1.25 -1.49
N VAL A 66 -12.31 -0.59 -0.46
CA VAL A 66 -12.46 -1.21 0.88
C VAL A 66 -13.38 -2.42 0.88
N GLU A 67 -14.32 -2.51 -0.05
CA GLU A 67 -15.25 -3.65 -0.19
C GLU A 67 -14.55 -4.99 -0.51
N TYR A 68 -13.31 -4.95 -1.04
CA TYR A 68 -12.49 -6.15 -1.24
C TYR A 68 -11.89 -6.67 0.07
N LEU A 69 -11.77 -5.81 1.09
CA LEU A 69 -11.13 -6.16 2.34
C LEU A 69 -12.01 -7.09 3.17
N LYS A 70 -11.43 -8.18 3.66
CA LYS A 70 -12.11 -9.07 4.60
C LYS A 70 -12.37 -8.36 5.93
N LYS A 71 -13.32 -8.90 6.71
CA LYS A 71 -13.54 -8.45 8.08
C LYS A 71 -12.21 -8.55 8.86
N ASP A 72 -11.87 -7.51 9.60
CA ASP A 72 -10.64 -7.39 10.38
C ASP A 72 -9.34 -7.41 9.56
N GLY A 73 -9.42 -7.26 8.23
CA GLY A 73 -8.26 -7.04 7.37
C GLY A 73 -7.58 -5.71 7.63
N ALA A 74 -6.34 -5.55 7.18
CA ALA A 74 -5.52 -4.36 7.41
C ALA A 74 -5.58 -3.37 6.24
N VAL A 75 -5.64 -2.08 6.54
CA VAL A 75 -5.52 -0.99 5.56
C VAL A 75 -4.20 -0.25 5.78
N LEU A 76 -3.35 -0.24 4.75
CA LEU A 76 -2.18 0.61 4.64
C LEU A 76 -2.51 1.76 3.68
N MET A 77 -2.74 2.96 4.18
CA MET A 77 -3.22 4.08 3.38
C MET A 77 -2.21 5.24 3.39
N ASN A 78 -1.88 5.76 2.20
CA ASN A 78 -1.11 6.99 2.11
C ASN A 78 -1.95 8.19 2.58
N LYS A 79 -1.32 9.11 3.28
CA LYS A 79 -1.93 10.38 3.67
C LYS A 79 -2.27 11.29 2.47
N ARG A 80 -1.66 11.05 1.31
CA ARG A 80 -1.88 11.84 0.10
C ARG A 80 -3.32 11.75 -0.38
N ILE A 81 -3.92 12.91 -0.68
CA ILE A 81 -5.20 13.05 -1.37
C ILE A 81 -4.97 13.75 -2.70
N MET A 82 -5.48 13.19 -3.79
CA MET A 82 -5.45 13.78 -5.13
C MET A 82 -6.88 14.10 -5.56
N HIS A 83 -7.28 15.37 -5.45
CA HIS A 83 -8.62 15.79 -5.84
C HIS A 83 -8.75 15.83 -7.37
N PRO A 84 -9.76 15.16 -7.96
CA PRO A 84 -10.03 15.26 -9.37
C PRO A 84 -10.32 16.70 -9.79
N PRO A 85 -9.86 17.17 -10.98
CA PRO A 85 -10.10 18.54 -11.45
C PRO A 85 -11.59 18.92 -11.51
N ILE A 86 -12.46 17.96 -11.84
CA ILE A 86 -13.93 18.16 -11.87
C ILE A 86 -14.51 18.43 -10.48
N GLU A 87 -14.05 17.72 -9.45
CA GLU A 87 -14.45 18.00 -8.06
C GLU A 87 -13.97 19.37 -7.63
N THR A 88 -12.73 19.73 -7.96
CA THR A 88 -12.18 21.06 -7.69
C THR A 88 -13.05 22.15 -8.28
N SER A 89 -13.47 22.04 -9.54
CA SER A 89 -14.36 23.00 -10.20
C SER A 89 -15.72 23.10 -9.52
N LYS A 90 -16.32 21.98 -9.10
CA LYS A 90 -17.60 21.95 -8.39
C LYS A 90 -17.49 22.60 -6.99
N ILE A 91 -16.40 22.34 -6.27
CA ILE A 91 -16.15 22.91 -4.93
C ILE A 91 -15.95 24.42 -5.02
N ILE A 92 -15.20 24.90 -6.02
CA ILE A 92 -15.04 26.36 -6.28
C ILE A 92 -16.38 27.01 -6.61
N ALA A 93 -17.23 26.34 -7.39
CA ALA A 93 -18.54 26.86 -7.78
C ALA A 93 -19.58 26.81 -6.63
N ALA A 94 -19.48 25.85 -5.71
CA ALA A 94 -20.41 25.66 -4.61
C ALA A 94 -19.93 26.39 -3.35
N LYS A 95 -20.55 27.52 -3.02
CA LYS A 95 -20.27 28.25 -1.77
C LYS A 95 -20.44 27.31 -0.55
N GLY A 96 -19.35 27.00 0.16
CA GLY A 96 -19.38 26.20 1.39
C GLY A 96 -19.06 24.70 1.22
N ALA A 97 -18.85 24.21 0.01
CA ALA A 97 -18.37 22.85 -0.20
C ALA A 97 -16.91 22.73 0.29
N ARG A 98 -16.60 21.59 0.96
CA ARG A 98 -15.26 21.28 1.49
C ARG A 98 -14.73 20.02 0.85
N TYR A 99 -13.42 19.98 0.66
CA TYR A 99 -12.74 18.75 0.27
C TYR A 99 -12.85 17.70 1.37
N ILE A 100 -12.91 16.43 0.97
CA ILE A 100 -12.78 15.32 1.91
C ILE A 100 -11.39 15.37 2.54
N THR A 101 -11.31 15.14 3.85
CA THR A 101 -10.04 15.09 4.59
C THR A 101 -9.64 13.64 4.89
N VAL A 102 -8.38 13.44 5.27
CA VAL A 102 -7.87 12.12 5.70
C VAL A 102 -8.68 11.60 6.90
N GLU A 103 -9.03 12.47 7.84
CA GLU A 103 -9.81 12.12 9.02
C GLU A 103 -11.22 11.63 8.64
N ASN A 104 -11.85 12.27 7.66
CA ASN A 104 -13.15 11.84 7.13
C ASN A 104 -13.05 10.47 6.47
N ILE A 105 -11.97 10.22 5.72
CA ILE A 105 -11.71 8.92 5.07
C ILE A 105 -11.52 7.84 6.14
N VAL A 106 -10.66 8.07 7.12
CA VAL A 106 -10.40 7.14 8.23
C VAL A 106 -11.69 6.85 9.01
N SER A 107 -12.50 7.87 9.31
CA SER A 107 -13.79 7.69 10.00
C SER A 107 -14.73 6.75 9.23
N LYS A 108 -14.78 6.86 7.91
CA LYS A 108 -15.59 5.98 7.06
C LYS A 108 -15.00 4.56 7.00
N LEU A 109 -13.67 4.42 6.86
CA LEU A 109 -13.01 3.11 6.83
C LEU A 109 -13.17 2.34 8.13
N ARG A 110 -13.31 3.02 9.28
CA ARG A 110 -13.56 2.39 10.58
C ARG A 110 -14.88 1.62 10.67
N ASN A 111 -15.82 1.86 9.75
CA ASN A 111 -17.03 1.04 9.64
C ASN A 111 -16.74 -0.37 9.07
N TRP A 112 -15.57 -0.57 8.46
CA TRP A 112 -15.15 -1.84 7.85
C TRP A 112 -14.11 -2.56 8.70
N THR A 113 -13.12 -1.83 9.20
CA THR A 113 -12.05 -2.38 10.02
C THR A 113 -11.46 -1.31 10.94
N PRO A 114 -11.06 -1.68 12.18
CA PRO A 114 -10.27 -0.80 13.04
C PRO A 114 -8.79 -0.74 12.63
N ASN A 115 -8.31 -1.69 11.79
CA ASN A 115 -6.91 -1.95 11.50
C ASN A 115 -6.41 -1.03 10.38
N ILE A 116 -6.25 0.26 10.65
CA ILE A 116 -5.90 1.28 9.65
C ILE A 116 -4.60 1.96 10.05
N ALA A 117 -3.60 1.89 9.17
CA ALA A 117 -2.39 2.72 9.24
C ALA A 117 -2.45 3.84 8.20
N VAL A 118 -2.31 5.07 8.66
CA VAL A 118 -2.15 6.25 7.80
C VAL A 118 -0.67 6.57 7.71
N ILE A 119 -0.11 6.51 6.49
CA ILE A 119 1.32 6.61 6.23
C ILE A 119 1.59 7.90 5.48
N ASP A 120 2.42 8.78 6.02
CA ASP A 120 2.98 9.92 5.29
C ASP A 120 4.20 9.44 4.47
N ALA A 121 3.91 8.71 3.39
CA ALA A 121 4.95 8.07 2.59
C ALA A 121 5.92 9.08 1.97
N LEU A 122 5.45 10.27 1.59
CA LEU A 122 6.31 11.34 1.06
C LEU A 122 7.29 11.87 2.11
N LYS A 123 6.85 12.02 3.37
CA LYS A 123 7.73 12.42 4.48
C LYS A 123 8.84 11.38 4.67
N LEU A 124 8.48 10.10 4.79
CA LEU A 124 9.43 9.01 4.97
C LEU A 124 10.38 8.85 3.77
N ALA A 125 9.88 9.05 2.55
CA ALA A 125 10.70 9.06 1.34
C ALA A 125 11.73 10.21 1.36
N ARG A 126 11.35 11.41 1.80
CA ARG A 126 12.29 12.53 1.98
C ARG A 126 13.36 12.22 3.03
N GLU A 127 13.00 11.60 4.14
CA GLU A 127 13.92 11.17 5.19
C GLU A 127 14.90 10.09 4.70
N SER A 128 14.50 9.29 3.73
CA SER A 128 15.40 8.33 3.08
C SER A 128 16.40 9.00 2.11
N GLY A 129 16.17 10.27 1.74
CA GLY A 129 16.97 11.02 0.79
C GLY A 129 16.49 10.93 -0.67
N ASN A 130 15.35 10.31 -0.94
CA ASN A 130 14.81 10.18 -2.30
C ASN A 130 13.27 10.14 -2.31
N VAL A 131 12.63 11.19 -2.80
CA VAL A 131 11.16 11.33 -2.86
C VAL A 131 10.46 10.26 -3.71
N TYR A 132 11.18 9.57 -4.58
CA TYR A 132 10.62 8.52 -5.43
C TYR A 132 10.53 7.15 -4.75
N THR A 133 10.87 7.05 -3.46
CA THR A 133 10.87 5.79 -2.70
C THR A 133 9.56 5.50 -1.96
N GLU A 134 8.48 6.25 -2.22
CA GLU A 134 7.18 6.06 -1.53
C GLU A 134 6.67 4.61 -1.64
N ASN A 135 6.79 3.98 -2.81
CA ASN A 135 6.40 2.57 -2.98
C ASN A 135 7.24 1.62 -2.10
N THR A 136 8.50 1.97 -1.88
CA THR A 136 9.42 1.17 -1.06
C THR A 136 9.10 1.34 0.44
N VAL A 137 8.61 2.50 0.86
CA VAL A 137 8.04 2.70 2.21
C VAL A 137 6.89 1.72 2.45
N PHE A 138 5.95 1.60 1.50
CA PHE A 138 4.84 0.64 1.62
C PHE A 138 5.29 -0.83 1.63
N LEU A 139 6.34 -1.18 0.88
CA LEU A 139 6.95 -2.51 0.97
C LEU A 139 7.48 -2.79 2.37
N GLY A 140 8.09 -1.80 3.01
CA GLY A 140 8.52 -1.88 4.41
C GLY A 140 7.34 -2.11 5.36
N CYS A 141 6.26 -1.35 5.21
CA CYS A 141 5.05 -1.55 6.01
C CYS A 141 4.46 -2.95 5.83
N LEU A 142 4.35 -3.43 4.59
CA LEU A 142 3.86 -4.78 4.28
C LEU A 142 4.74 -5.86 4.93
N SER A 143 6.06 -5.70 4.89
CA SER A 143 7.01 -6.69 5.41
C SER A 143 6.88 -6.92 6.91
N ALA A 144 6.36 -5.93 7.65
CA ALA A 144 6.13 -6.01 9.08
C ALA A 144 4.95 -6.92 9.45
N LEU A 145 3.97 -7.07 8.55
CA LEU A 145 2.74 -7.81 8.84
C LEU A 145 2.96 -9.31 8.76
N GLU A 146 2.45 -10.04 9.75
CA GLU A 146 2.53 -11.51 9.79
C GLU A 146 1.77 -12.15 8.64
N VAL A 147 0.62 -11.59 8.27
CA VAL A 147 -0.20 -12.06 7.16
C VAL A 147 0.46 -11.91 5.78
N PHE A 148 1.53 -11.08 5.66
CA PHE A 148 2.32 -10.99 4.43
C PHE A 148 3.45 -12.03 4.45
N PRO A 149 3.36 -13.14 3.69
CA PRO A 149 4.15 -14.35 3.92
C PRO A 149 5.58 -14.30 3.38
N VAL A 150 6.05 -13.17 2.86
CA VAL A 150 7.41 -13.04 2.28
C VAL A 150 8.39 -12.54 3.33
N GLU A 151 9.53 -13.19 3.43
CA GLU A 151 10.60 -12.83 4.37
C GLU A 151 11.33 -11.56 3.89
N GLU A 152 11.80 -10.77 4.86
CA GLU A 152 12.41 -9.46 4.62
C GLU A 152 13.64 -9.50 3.71
N ASN A 153 14.50 -10.51 3.90
CA ASN A 153 15.74 -10.65 3.11
C ASN A 153 15.46 -10.73 1.61
N TYR A 154 14.45 -11.51 1.18
CA TYR A 154 14.08 -11.61 -0.24
C TYR A 154 13.49 -10.31 -0.79
N ILE A 155 12.77 -9.55 0.05
CA ILE A 155 12.23 -8.24 -0.36
C ILE A 155 13.38 -7.24 -0.56
N ARG A 156 14.33 -7.18 0.39
CA ARG A 156 15.51 -6.29 0.31
C ARG A 156 16.38 -6.60 -0.91
N GLU A 157 16.62 -7.88 -1.17
CA GLU A 157 17.36 -8.31 -2.35
C GLU A 157 16.63 -7.90 -3.63
N SER A 158 15.33 -8.17 -3.71
CA SER A 158 14.51 -7.81 -4.87
C SER A 158 14.40 -6.29 -5.10
N ILE A 159 14.40 -5.49 -4.03
CA ILE A 159 14.50 -4.03 -4.13
C ILE A 159 15.84 -3.66 -4.78
N SER A 160 16.95 -4.23 -4.29
CA SER A 160 18.30 -3.91 -4.78
C SER A 160 18.50 -4.25 -6.25
N GLU A 161 17.82 -5.28 -6.74
CA GLU A 161 17.82 -5.67 -8.15
C GLU A 161 16.92 -4.79 -9.04
N ALA A 162 15.79 -4.34 -8.48
CA ALA A 162 14.77 -3.61 -9.23
C ALA A 162 15.06 -2.12 -9.40
N VAL A 163 15.93 -1.54 -8.56
CA VAL A 163 16.22 -0.10 -8.59
C VAL A 163 17.61 0.19 -9.16
N PRO A 164 17.84 1.40 -9.71
CA PRO A 164 19.17 1.80 -10.15
C PRO A 164 20.19 1.72 -9.01
N LYS A 165 21.40 1.24 -9.30
CA LYS A 165 22.49 1.04 -8.30
C LYS A 165 22.70 2.25 -7.39
N LYS A 166 22.66 3.47 -7.95
CA LYS A 166 22.85 4.74 -7.22
C LYS A 166 21.74 5.06 -6.20
N THR A 167 20.60 4.36 -6.24
CA THR A 167 19.44 4.60 -5.37
C THR A 167 19.16 3.44 -4.41
N ILE A 168 19.98 2.39 -4.42
CA ILE A 168 19.77 1.20 -3.57
C ILE A 168 19.72 1.58 -2.09
N GLU A 169 20.71 2.36 -1.62
CA GLU A 169 20.81 2.76 -0.21
C GLU A 169 19.57 3.53 0.24
N GLN A 170 19.12 4.52 -0.55
CA GLN A 170 17.91 5.29 -0.21
C GLN A 170 16.65 4.42 -0.20
N ASN A 171 16.54 3.46 -1.14
CA ASN A 171 15.42 2.52 -1.15
C ASN A 171 15.45 1.58 0.06
N LEU A 172 16.59 1.02 0.43
CA LEU A 172 16.70 0.18 1.61
C LEU A 172 16.43 0.95 2.90
N LYS A 173 16.85 2.22 2.97
CA LYS A 173 16.51 3.12 4.08
C LYS A 173 15.00 3.41 4.12
N ALA A 174 14.38 3.72 2.99
CA ALA A 174 12.94 3.94 2.90
C ALA A 174 12.14 2.69 3.34
N PHE A 175 12.61 1.50 2.96
CA PHE A 175 12.05 0.23 3.41
C PHE A 175 12.10 0.11 4.94
N GLY A 176 13.25 0.38 5.55
CA GLY A 176 13.41 0.37 7.01
C GLY A 176 12.48 1.35 7.72
N LEU A 177 12.39 2.59 7.24
CA LEU A 177 11.49 3.62 7.78
C LEU A 177 10.01 3.20 7.67
N GLY A 178 9.62 2.58 6.55
CA GLY A 178 8.28 2.04 6.39
C GLY A 178 7.97 0.91 7.38
N LYS A 179 8.90 -0.02 7.58
CA LYS A 179 8.76 -1.10 8.55
C LYS A 179 8.60 -0.57 9.97
N GLU A 180 9.43 0.37 10.38
CA GLU A 180 9.36 1.03 11.68
C GLU A 180 8.03 1.77 11.87
N ASN A 181 7.57 2.48 10.84
CA ASN A 181 6.28 3.16 10.88
C ASN A 181 5.12 2.17 11.11
N ALA A 182 5.14 1.00 10.47
CA ALA A 182 4.13 -0.02 10.67
C ALA A 182 4.16 -0.59 12.10
N TYR A 183 5.33 -0.82 12.69
CA TYR A 183 5.43 -1.25 14.09
C TYR A 183 4.82 -0.24 15.04
N ASN A 184 5.03 1.05 14.82
CA ASN A 184 4.54 2.12 15.68
C ASN A 184 3.03 2.40 15.50
N SER A 185 2.45 2.10 14.35
CA SER A 185 1.07 2.48 14.02
C SER A 185 0.09 1.29 13.92
N LEU A 186 0.51 0.18 13.32
CA LEU A 186 -0.39 -0.93 12.97
C LEU A 186 -0.17 -2.19 13.81
N CYS A 187 1.07 -2.45 14.23
CA CYS A 187 1.38 -3.66 15.00
C CYS A 187 0.83 -3.68 16.43
N THR A 188 0.21 -2.59 16.86
CA THR A 188 -0.63 -2.54 18.07
C THR A 188 -2.05 -3.06 17.83
N LEU A 189 -2.47 -3.19 16.56
CA LEU A 189 -3.83 -3.56 16.14
C LEU A 189 -3.87 -4.93 15.46
N VAL A 190 -2.82 -5.31 14.74
CA VAL A 190 -2.72 -6.58 14.00
C VAL A 190 -1.42 -7.31 14.33
N PRO A 191 -1.40 -8.66 14.15
CA PRO A 191 -0.17 -9.44 14.33
C PRO A 191 0.93 -8.97 13.36
N CYS A 192 2.13 -8.76 13.91
CA CYS A 192 3.32 -8.41 13.16
C CYS A 192 4.44 -9.43 13.42
N LYS A 193 5.29 -9.61 12.41
CA LYS A 193 6.49 -10.43 12.53
C LYS A 193 7.38 -9.86 13.64
N ARG A 194 7.84 -10.71 14.55
CA ARG A 194 8.79 -10.29 15.59
C ARG A 194 10.05 -9.79 14.89
N GLY A 195 10.50 -8.58 15.25
CA GLY A 195 11.82 -8.11 14.81
C GLY A 195 12.89 -9.05 15.36
N ASN A 196 13.72 -9.55 14.46
CA ASN A 196 14.99 -10.17 14.88
C ASN A 196 15.94 -9.11 15.34
#